data_266c569426cb116365b568f7dbacb69b
#
_entry.id   266c569426cb116365b568f7dbacb69b
#
_cell.length_a   1.000
_cell.length_b   1.000
_cell.length_c   1.000
_cell.angle_alpha   90.00
_cell.angle_beta   90.00
_cell.angle_gamma   90.00
#
_symmetry.space_group_name_H-M   'P 1'
#
loop_
_entity.id
_entity.type
_entity.pdbx_description
1 polymer ?
#
loop_
_entity_poly.entity_id
_entity_poly.type
_entity_poly.pdbx_seq_one_letter_code
_entity_poly.pdbx_strand_id
1 'polypeptide(L)'
;MYAVIDTCVLVSALRSKHGASFAILQAIRGGDIRIALSVALAIEYESVALRPGLVPALTAKEIGIVVDVLCKLAHPQKIFYTWRPFLSDPDDDLVIELAAAAGCPYIVTHNVNDFKGSESLGIRTITPAQALNLI
;
A
#
# COMPACT_ATOMS: atom_id res chain seq x y z
N MET A 1 5.07 -5.39 12.31
CA MET A 1 4.72 -4.04 11.79
C MET A 1 3.33 -4.07 11.20
N TYR A 2 2.54 -3.04 11.44
CA TYR A 2 1.21 -2.89 10.87
C TYR A 2 1.17 -1.61 10.01
N ALA A 3 0.83 -1.74 8.73
CA ALA A 3 0.99 -0.65 7.77
C ALA A 3 -0.05 -0.68 6.66
N VAL A 4 -0.25 0.47 6.03
CA VAL A 4 -0.90 0.56 4.72
C VAL A 4 0.20 0.71 3.67
N ILE A 5 0.09 -0.04 2.59
CA ILE A 5 1.04 -0.03 1.49
C ILE A 5 0.46 0.80 0.34
N ASP A 6 1.14 1.88 -0.02
CA ASP A 6 0.73 2.70 -1.15
C ASP A 6 0.87 1.91 -2.46
N THR A 7 0.00 2.19 -3.41
CA THR A 7 -0.05 1.50 -4.71
C THR A 7 1.29 1.50 -5.43
N CYS A 8 2.05 2.59 -5.37
CA CYS A 8 3.36 2.69 -6.02
C CYS A 8 4.35 1.62 -5.53
N VAL A 9 4.26 1.22 -4.27
CA VAL A 9 5.12 0.17 -3.70
C VAL A 9 4.75 -1.19 -4.30
N LEU A 10 3.46 -1.50 -4.40
CA LEU A 10 3.00 -2.74 -5.02
C LEU A 10 3.45 -2.81 -6.48
N VAL A 11 3.22 -1.75 -7.24
CA VAL A 11 3.61 -1.71 -8.67
C VAL A 11 5.13 -1.90 -8.81
N SER A 12 5.91 -1.21 -8.00
CA SER A 12 7.38 -1.36 -8.00
C SER A 12 7.81 -2.79 -7.69
N ALA A 13 7.17 -3.43 -6.71
CA ALA A 13 7.44 -4.82 -6.34
C ALA A 13 7.14 -5.80 -7.48
N LEU A 14 6.08 -5.55 -8.24
CA LEU A 14 5.70 -6.39 -9.38
C LEU A 14 6.61 -6.18 -10.59
N ARG A 15 7.27 -5.02 -10.69
CA ARG A 15 8.18 -4.69 -11.79
C ARG A 15 9.59 -5.20 -11.60
N SER A 16 10.04 -5.41 -10.37
CA SER A 16 11.41 -5.83 -10.08
C SER A 16 11.48 -6.68 -8.83
N LYS A 17 12.12 -7.85 -8.95
CA LYS A 17 12.36 -8.76 -7.82
C LYS A 17 13.57 -8.36 -6.97
N HIS A 18 14.31 -7.33 -7.37
CA HIS A 18 15.59 -6.96 -6.74
C HIS A 18 15.47 -5.75 -5.81
N GLY A 19 14.33 -5.06 -5.80
CA GLY A 19 14.16 -3.84 -5.03
C GLY A 19 13.61 -4.04 -3.62
N ALA A 20 13.65 -2.97 -2.84
CA ALA A 20 13.09 -2.95 -1.48
C ALA A 20 11.58 -3.22 -1.49
N SER A 21 10.86 -2.76 -2.51
CA SER A 21 9.41 -2.99 -2.61
C SER A 21 9.08 -4.47 -2.72
N PHE A 22 9.86 -5.25 -3.48
CA PHE A 22 9.67 -6.70 -3.54
C PHE A 22 9.93 -7.35 -2.18
N ALA A 23 10.95 -6.90 -1.46
CA ALA A 23 11.23 -7.38 -0.11
C ALA A 23 10.07 -7.08 0.85
N ILE A 24 9.36 -5.96 0.67
CA ILE A 24 8.13 -5.66 1.42
C ILE A 24 7.06 -6.72 1.14
N LEU A 25 6.83 -7.09 -0.12
CA LEU A 25 5.89 -8.17 -0.46
C LEU A 25 6.27 -9.50 0.21
N GLN A 26 7.55 -9.83 0.22
CA GLN A 26 8.02 -11.03 0.90
C GLN A 26 7.78 -10.98 2.41
N ALA A 27 7.99 -9.82 3.02
CA ALA A 27 7.72 -9.63 4.44
C ALA A 27 6.23 -9.75 4.79
N ILE A 28 5.34 -9.30 3.90
CA ILE A 28 3.89 -9.49 4.05
C ILE A 28 3.55 -10.98 3.99
N ARG A 29 4.09 -11.69 3.02
CA ARG A 29 3.87 -13.14 2.89
C ARG A 29 4.40 -13.92 4.09
N GLY A 30 5.52 -13.50 4.62
CA GLY A 30 6.17 -14.13 5.78
C GLY A 30 5.56 -13.75 7.13
N GLY A 31 4.67 -12.77 7.17
CA GLY A 31 4.02 -12.34 8.40
C GLY A 31 4.75 -11.27 9.18
N ASP A 32 5.91 -10.79 8.72
CA ASP A 32 6.68 -9.73 9.39
C ASP A 32 6.01 -8.35 9.26
N ILE A 33 5.24 -8.17 8.20
CA ILE A 33 4.41 -6.99 8.00
C ILE A 33 2.96 -7.43 7.87
N ARG A 34 2.10 -6.87 8.72
CA ARG A 34 0.65 -6.96 8.57
C ARG A 34 0.17 -5.71 7.86
N ILE A 35 -0.75 -5.88 6.93
CA ILE A 35 -1.30 -4.76 6.19
C ILE A 35 -2.79 -4.60 6.47
N ALA A 36 -3.26 -3.35 6.42
CA ALA A 36 -4.68 -3.04 6.34
C ALA A 36 -5.06 -2.80 4.88
N LEU A 37 -6.26 -3.20 4.51
CA LEU A 37 -6.73 -3.04 3.15
C LEU A 37 -8.23 -2.72 3.15
N SER A 38 -8.61 -1.71 2.36
CA SER A 38 -10.00 -1.39 2.06
C SER A 38 -10.36 -1.93 0.69
N VAL A 39 -11.64 -2.06 0.41
CA VAL A 39 -12.12 -2.43 -0.94
C VAL A 39 -11.62 -1.42 -1.97
N ALA A 40 -11.71 -0.13 -1.66
CA ALA A 40 -11.27 0.92 -2.58
C ALA A 40 -9.79 0.82 -2.93
N LEU A 41 -8.92 0.56 -1.95
CA LEU A 41 -7.49 0.44 -2.20
C LEU A 41 -7.17 -0.85 -2.97
N ALA A 42 -7.84 -1.96 -2.67
CA ALA A 42 -7.68 -3.21 -3.41
C ALA A 42 -8.03 -3.02 -4.90
N ILE A 43 -9.12 -2.32 -5.19
CA ILE A 43 -9.53 -1.99 -6.56
C ILE A 43 -8.47 -1.10 -7.22
N GLU A 44 -7.93 -0.13 -6.52
CA GLU A 44 -6.86 0.72 -7.05
C GLU A 44 -5.61 -0.08 -7.37
N TYR A 45 -5.18 -0.98 -6.49
CA TYR A 45 -4.04 -1.86 -6.75
C TYR A 45 -4.18 -2.57 -8.09
N GLU A 46 -5.32 -3.22 -8.31
CA GLU A 46 -5.55 -3.96 -9.54
C GLU A 46 -5.65 -3.04 -10.75
N SER A 47 -6.43 -1.98 -10.65
CA SER A 47 -6.64 -1.01 -11.73
C SER A 47 -5.33 -0.38 -12.20
N VAL A 48 -4.46 0.03 -11.27
CA VAL A 48 -3.18 0.65 -11.62
C VAL A 48 -2.21 -0.38 -12.19
N ALA A 49 -2.11 -1.56 -11.58
CA ALA A 49 -1.21 -2.62 -12.06
C ALA A 49 -1.58 -3.13 -13.46
N LEU A 50 -2.87 -3.05 -13.83
CA LEU A 50 -3.36 -3.47 -15.14
C LEU A 50 -3.16 -2.40 -16.23
N ARG A 51 -2.69 -1.21 -15.92
CA ARG A 51 -2.44 -0.18 -16.93
C ARG A 51 -1.45 -0.69 -17.96
N PRO A 52 -1.71 -0.44 -19.28
CA PRO A 52 -0.86 -0.96 -20.36
C PRO A 52 0.62 -0.58 -20.15
N GLY A 53 1.50 -1.59 -20.22
CA GLY A 53 2.95 -1.41 -20.15
C GLY A 53 3.51 -1.14 -18.75
N LEU A 54 2.69 -1.04 -17.70
CA LEU A 54 3.17 -0.71 -16.37
C LEU A 54 3.84 -1.91 -15.69
N VAL A 55 3.25 -3.10 -15.80
CA VAL A 55 3.80 -4.35 -15.26
C VAL A 55 3.87 -5.39 -16.41
N PRO A 56 4.84 -5.25 -17.33
CA PRO A 56 4.85 -6.07 -18.55
C PRO A 56 5.18 -7.54 -18.30
N ALA A 57 5.82 -7.87 -17.18
CA ALA A 57 6.21 -9.24 -16.87
C ALA A 57 5.06 -10.13 -16.40
N LEU A 58 3.90 -9.56 -16.04
CA LEU A 58 2.77 -10.30 -15.51
C LEU A 58 1.55 -10.16 -16.41
N THR A 59 0.78 -11.24 -16.50
CA THR A 59 -0.53 -11.23 -17.16
C THR A 59 -1.58 -10.59 -16.24
N ALA A 60 -2.72 -10.19 -16.80
CA ALA A 60 -3.85 -9.70 -16.02
C ALA A 60 -4.31 -10.72 -14.97
N LYS A 61 -4.30 -12.01 -15.32
CA LYS A 61 -4.65 -13.10 -14.42
C LYS A 61 -3.68 -13.18 -13.23
N GLU A 62 -2.39 -13.07 -13.49
CA GLU A 62 -1.36 -13.11 -12.47
C GLU A 62 -1.46 -11.90 -11.51
N ILE A 63 -1.74 -10.73 -12.04
CA ILE A 63 -1.97 -9.52 -11.24
C ILE A 63 -3.19 -9.72 -10.33
N GLY A 64 -4.28 -10.26 -10.85
CA GLY A 64 -5.47 -10.57 -10.06
C GLY A 64 -5.18 -11.54 -8.92
N ILE A 65 -4.36 -12.55 -9.17
CA ILE A 65 -3.94 -13.51 -8.14
C ILE A 65 -3.15 -12.82 -7.02
N VAL A 66 -2.22 -11.93 -7.37
CA VAL A 66 -1.46 -11.18 -6.37
C VAL A 66 -2.37 -10.35 -5.49
N VAL A 67 -3.30 -9.60 -6.08
CA VAL A 67 -4.26 -8.78 -5.33
C VAL A 67 -5.13 -9.65 -4.42
N ASP A 68 -5.61 -10.80 -4.92
CA ASP A 68 -6.40 -11.75 -4.12
C ASP A 68 -5.61 -12.26 -2.91
N VAL A 69 -4.35 -12.58 -3.09
CA VAL A 69 -3.48 -13.02 -1.97
C VAL A 69 -3.32 -11.91 -0.95
N LEU A 70 -3.10 -10.68 -1.39
CA LEU A 70 -3.01 -9.54 -0.47
C LEU A 70 -4.31 -9.34 0.30
N CYS A 71 -5.45 -9.46 -0.35
CA CYS A 71 -6.75 -9.38 0.31
C CYS A 71 -6.92 -10.45 1.39
N LYS A 72 -6.42 -11.66 1.15
CA LYS A 72 -6.49 -12.76 2.12
C LYS A 72 -5.58 -12.55 3.32
N LEU A 73 -4.41 -11.95 3.10
CA LEU A 73 -3.42 -11.70 4.16
C LEU A 73 -3.72 -10.44 4.96
N ALA A 74 -4.46 -9.50 4.37
CA ALA A 74 -4.71 -8.19 4.96
C ALA A 74 -5.78 -8.26 6.05
N HIS A 75 -5.70 -7.28 6.99
CA HIS A 75 -6.82 -6.95 7.84
C HIS A 75 -7.81 -6.10 7.04
N PRO A 76 -9.03 -6.57 6.80
CA PRO A 76 -10.02 -5.80 6.05
C PRO A 76 -10.55 -4.66 6.91
N GLN A 77 -10.58 -3.45 6.36
CA GLN A 77 -11.04 -2.27 7.06
C GLN A 77 -12.11 -1.54 6.25
N LYS A 78 -13.28 -1.35 6.85
CA LYS A 78 -14.33 -0.52 6.28
C LYS A 78 -14.04 0.94 6.55
N ILE A 79 -14.33 1.79 5.57
CA ILE A 79 -14.15 3.24 5.68
C ILE A 79 -15.54 3.87 5.81
N PHE A 80 -15.79 4.51 6.95
CA PHE A 80 -17.06 5.18 7.23
C PHE A 80 -16.99 6.69 7.04
N TYR A 81 -15.76 7.26 7.06
CA TYR A 81 -15.53 8.69 6.87
C TYR A 81 -14.61 8.92 5.71
N THR A 82 -14.85 9.99 4.97
CA THR A 82 -13.91 10.50 4.01
C THR A 82 -13.36 11.82 4.55
N TRP A 83 -12.03 11.94 4.54
CA TRP A 83 -11.33 13.11 5.03
C TRP A 83 -10.90 14.03 3.90
N ARG A 84 -11.55 13.86 2.77
CA ARG A 84 -11.22 14.59 1.55
C ARG A 84 -11.83 15.99 1.56
N PRO A 85 -11.08 16.98 1.06
CA PRO A 85 -9.68 16.84 0.69
C PRO A 85 -8.77 17.03 1.92
N PHE A 86 -7.91 16.07 2.24
CA PHE A 86 -6.86 16.21 3.25
C PHE A 86 -5.49 16.41 2.59
N LEU A 87 -5.22 15.63 1.55
CA LEU A 87 -3.99 15.70 0.75
C LEU A 87 -4.28 16.29 -0.63
N SER A 88 -3.22 16.67 -1.34
CA SER A 88 -3.32 17.27 -2.68
C SER A 88 -3.92 16.31 -3.70
N ASP A 89 -3.60 15.02 -3.59
CA ASP A 89 -4.06 13.97 -4.50
C ASP A 89 -5.14 13.14 -3.83
N PRO A 90 -6.34 13.02 -4.43
CA PRO A 90 -7.42 12.17 -3.89
C PRO A 90 -7.05 10.69 -3.76
N ASP A 91 -6.14 10.18 -4.61
CA ASP A 91 -5.68 8.79 -4.50
C ASP A 91 -4.84 8.57 -3.24
N ASP A 92 -4.08 9.59 -2.82
CA ASP A 92 -3.33 9.55 -1.57
C ASP A 92 -4.27 9.64 -0.36
N ASP A 93 -5.42 10.30 -0.48
CA ASP A 93 -6.43 10.33 0.56
C ASP A 93 -6.97 8.93 0.89
N LEU A 94 -7.11 8.05 -0.09
CA LEU A 94 -7.50 6.65 0.15
C LEU A 94 -6.56 5.96 1.14
N VAL A 95 -5.28 6.21 1.00
CA VAL A 95 -4.23 5.58 1.80
C VAL A 95 -4.27 6.11 3.23
N ILE A 96 -4.34 7.43 3.38
CA ILE A 96 -4.33 8.03 4.72
C ILE A 96 -5.64 7.76 5.49
N GLU A 97 -6.78 7.77 4.80
CA GLU A 97 -8.08 7.42 5.38
C GLU A 97 -8.06 6.00 5.93
N LEU A 98 -7.51 5.07 5.15
CA LEU A 98 -7.39 3.68 5.57
C LEU A 98 -6.48 3.54 6.79
N ALA A 99 -5.31 4.17 6.77
CA ALA A 99 -4.37 4.09 7.88
C ALA A 99 -5.00 4.64 9.17
N ALA A 100 -5.70 5.75 9.08
CA ALA A 100 -6.39 6.34 10.23
C ALA A 100 -7.51 5.43 10.75
N ALA A 101 -8.37 4.92 9.85
CA ALA A 101 -9.49 4.05 10.23
C ALA A 101 -9.04 2.74 10.85
N ALA A 102 -7.96 2.16 10.35
CA ALA A 102 -7.43 0.88 10.81
C ALA A 102 -6.49 1.01 12.03
N GLY A 103 -6.14 2.24 12.43
CA GLY A 103 -5.17 2.45 13.49
C GLY A 103 -3.76 2.03 13.10
N CYS A 104 -3.42 2.07 11.81
CA CYS A 104 -2.08 1.74 11.34
C CYS A 104 -1.10 2.85 11.68
N PRO A 105 0.01 2.55 12.36
CA PRO A 105 1.02 3.57 12.66
C PRO A 105 1.88 3.95 11.48
N TYR A 106 1.83 3.21 10.37
CA TYR A 106 2.73 3.42 9.22
C TYR A 106 2.00 3.42 7.90
N ILE A 107 2.48 4.29 7.00
CA ILE A 107 2.23 4.22 5.56
C ILE A 107 3.58 3.96 4.89
N VAL A 108 3.64 2.97 4.02
CA VAL A 108 4.85 2.66 3.23
C VAL A 108 4.64 3.15 1.81
N THR A 109 5.48 4.08 1.37
CA THR A 109 5.38 4.71 0.05
C THR A 109 6.75 5.16 -0.45
N HIS A 110 6.90 5.29 -1.78
CA HIS A 110 8.06 5.95 -2.37
C HIS A 110 7.94 7.47 -2.33
N ASN A 111 6.73 8.00 -2.15
CA ASN A 111 6.41 9.42 -2.28
C ASN A 111 6.07 10.02 -0.90
N VAL A 112 7.01 9.94 0.03
CA VAL A 112 6.81 10.38 1.43
C VAL A 112 6.30 11.82 1.50
N ASN A 113 6.78 12.71 0.64
CA ASN A 113 6.39 14.12 0.65
C ASN A 113 4.91 14.34 0.29
N ASP A 114 4.28 13.40 -0.41
CA ASP A 114 2.86 13.52 -0.77
C ASP A 114 1.94 13.32 0.44
N PHE A 115 2.48 12.82 1.55
CA PHE A 115 1.75 12.54 2.78
C PHE A 115 2.10 13.49 3.92
N LYS A 116 2.58 14.69 3.61
CA LYS A 116 2.87 15.70 4.64
C LYS A 116 1.63 15.97 5.48
N GLY A 117 1.81 16.01 6.79
CA GLY A 117 0.72 16.18 7.74
C GLY A 117 0.22 14.89 8.35
N SER A 118 0.66 13.72 7.85
CA SER A 118 0.22 12.42 8.42
C SER A 118 0.60 12.28 9.89
N GLU A 119 1.68 12.92 10.32
CA GLU A 119 2.13 12.88 11.72
C GLU A 119 1.10 13.47 12.66
N SER A 120 0.30 14.45 12.23
CA SER A 120 -0.77 15.03 13.03
C SER A 120 -1.87 14.00 13.37
N LEU A 121 -1.93 12.90 12.59
CA LEU A 121 -2.84 11.80 12.81
C LEU A 121 -2.18 10.61 13.51
N GLY A 122 -0.92 10.75 13.94
CA GLY A 122 -0.15 9.68 14.56
C GLY A 122 0.38 8.65 13.56
N ILE A 123 0.46 9.00 12.28
CA ILE A 123 0.87 8.09 11.20
C ILE A 123 2.23 8.53 10.68
N ARG A 124 3.22 7.61 10.71
CA ARG A 124 4.53 7.83 10.10
C ARG A 124 4.52 7.32 8.66
N THR A 125 4.95 8.15 7.75
CA THR A 125 5.11 7.78 6.35
C THR A 125 6.58 7.49 6.09
N ILE A 126 6.86 6.27 5.61
CA ILE A 126 8.22 5.76 5.44
C ILE A 126 8.40 5.09 4.08
N THR A 127 9.64 5.01 3.63
CA THR A 127 9.99 4.31 2.39
C THR A 127 10.05 2.80 2.63
N PRO A 128 9.99 1.98 1.56
CA PRO A 128 10.20 0.53 1.69
C PRO A 128 11.51 0.17 2.39
N ALA A 129 12.59 0.85 2.06
CA ALA A 129 13.90 0.59 2.70
C ALA A 129 13.85 0.87 4.20
N GLN A 130 13.22 1.97 4.61
CA GLN A 130 13.04 2.30 6.02
C GLN A 130 12.17 1.27 6.73
N ALA A 131 11.10 0.81 6.07
CA ALA A 131 10.22 -0.22 6.63
C ALA A 131 10.99 -1.53 6.89
N LEU A 132 11.86 -1.94 5.96
CA LEU A 132 12.67 -3.15 6.13
C LEU A 132 13.62 -3.05 7.33
N ASN A 133 14.10 -1.85 7.65
CA ASN A 133 14.95 -1.64 8.81
C ASN A 133 14.21 -1.72 10.14
N LEU A 134 12.88 -1.68 10.12
CA LEU A 134 12.04 -1.74 11.33
C LEU A 134 11.53 -3.15 11.65
N ILE A 135 11.77 -4.11 10.78
CA ILE A 135 11.31 -5.50 10.97
C ILE A 135 12.45 -6.46 11.24
#